data_1f515793bc63b3a34e41ddcaf110eaeb
#
_entry.id   1f515793bc63b3a34e41ddcaf110eaeb
#
_cell.length_a   1.000
_cell.length_b   1.000
_cell.length_c   1.000
_cell.angle_alpha   90.00
_cell.angle_beta   90.00
_cell.angle_gamma   90.00
#
_symmetry.space_group_name_H-M   'P 1'
#
loop_
_entity.id
_entity.type
_entity.pdbx_description
1 polymer ?
#
loop_
_entity_poly.entity_id
_entity_poly.type
_entity_poly.pdbx_seq_one_letter_code
_entity_poly.pdbx_strand_id
1 'polypeptide(L)'
;KAVKNDAEIAAEKLAHIKDGVAVTRFRKWLSKAVLQGNITEISAAEKLEEFRETGENYLGSSFAPIMAYGEHGAIVHYCADEATNAFLEPHGLLLSDTGGHYLEGTTDITRTFVLGALTNEEKRAFTLVLAGHLNLLDACFPEGVCGHTLDYTAREPLWKHGLDFNHGTGHGVGFLLNVHEGPQRISRRAVDDAPFYAGMITSDEPGFYADGKFGVRHESLLLCVKSEIEGFLRFEPLTFVPFDRDGVDKKYLTARQIELFNAYQRACFEKLSPFLDEGEKKWLGEVTEPI
;
A
#
# COMPACT_ATOMS: atom_id res chain seq x y z
N LYS A 1 10.57 20.99 5.64
CA LYS A 1 9.99 20.30 4.47
C LYS A 1 9.26 18.99 4.85
N ALA A 2 9.51 18.41 6.02
CA ALA A 2 8.75 17.24 6.48
C ALA A 2 7.26 17.57 6.65
N VAL A 3 6.94 18.73 7.22
CA VAL A 3 5.58 19.29 7.26
C VAL A 3 5.31 19.95 5.91
N LYS A 4 4.36 19.41 5.14
CA LYS A 4 3.94 19.94 3.84
C LYS A 4 2.97 21.10 4.07
N ASN A 5 3.07 22.13 3.24
CA ASN A 5 2.10 23.21 3.21
C ASN A 5 0.82 22.81 2.43
N ASP A 6 -0.21 23.65 2.45
CA ASP A 6 -1.49 23.35 1.83
C ASP A 6 -1.39 23.09 0.31
N ALA A 7 -0.48 23.80 -0.39
CA ALA A 7 -0.29 23.60 -1.82
C ALA A 7 0.40 22.25 -2.12
N GLU A 8 1.41 21.87 -1.33
CA GLU A 8 2.07 20.57 -1.43
C GLU A 8 1.10 19.43 -1.08
N ILE A 9 0.27 19.60 -0.04
CA ILE A 9 -0.75 18.59 0.33
C ILE A 9 -1.79 18.41 -0.80
N ALA A 10 -2.26 19.50 -1.39
CA ALA A 10 -3.21 19.44 -2.48
C ALA A 10 -2.60 18.74 -3.72
N ALA A 11 -1.34 19.03 -4.00
CA ALA A 11 -0.61 18.41 -5.10
C ALA A 11 -0.37 16.91 -4.83
N GLU A 12 0.11 16.51 -3.65
CA GLU A 12 0.29 15.09 -3.29
C GLU A 12 -1.01 14.29 -3.41
N LYS A 13 -2.14 14.85 -2.98
CA LYS A 13 -3.46 14.21 -3.17
C LYS A 13 -3.73 13.93 -4.64
N LEU A 14 -3.35 14.84 -5.54
CA LEU A 14 -3.50 14.65 -6.98
C LEU A 14 -2.54 13.60 -7.54
N ALA A 15 -1.27 13.59 -7.12
CA ALA A 15 -0.29 12.58 -7.50
C ALA A 15 -0.79 11.17 -7.16
N HIS A 16 -1.35 10.99 -5.96
CA HIS A 16 -1.87 9.71 -5.50
C HIS A 16 -3.14 9.25 -6.24
N ILE A 17 -3.98 10.19 -6.71
CA ILE A 17 -5.10 9.86 -7.59
C ILE A 17 -4.61 9.37 -8.95
N LYS A 18 -3.63 10.07 -9.56
CA LYS A 18 -3.04 9.68 -10.84
C LYS A 18 -2.42 8.27 -10.76
N ASP A 19 -1.63 8.03 -9.73
CA ASP A 19 -0.98 6.73 -9.52
C ASP A 19 -2.01 5.64 -9.17
N GLY A 20 -3.01 5.95 -8.35
CA GLY A 20 -4.12 5.06 -8.05
C GLY A 20 -4.88 4.60 -9.30
N VAL A 21 -5.07 5.48 -10.27
CA VAL A 21 -5.65 5.15 -11.58
C VAL A 21 -4.75 4.19 -12.36
N ALA A 22 -3.44 4.47 -12.42
CA ALA A 22 -2.47 3.61 -13.12
C ALA A 22 -2.43 2.20 -12.52
N VAL A 23 -2.32 2.09 -11.20
CA VAL A 23 -2.30 0.79 -10.49
C VAL A 23 -3.65 0.05 -10.62
N THR A 24 -4.78 0.76 -10.62
CA THR A 24 -6.10 0.17 -10.84
C THR A 24 -6.24 -0.42 -12.25
N ARG A 25 -5.78 0.30 -13.28
CA ARG A 25 -5.70 -0.20 -14.67
C ARG A 25 -4.80 -1.42 -14.79
N PHE A 26 -3.63 -1.36 -14.16
CA PHE A 26 -2.71 -2.48 -14.10
C PHE A 26 -3.37 -3.71 -13.45
N ARG A 27 -4.02 -3.56 -12.30
CA ARG A 27 -4.69 -4.68 -11.62
C ARG A 27 -5.80 -5.30 -12.47
N LYS A 28 -6.60 -4.47 -13.15
CA LYS A 28 -7.62 -4.94 -14.10
C LYS A 28 -6.99 -5.70 -15.28
N TRP A 29 -5.91 -5.18 -15.84
CA TRP A 29 -5.17 -5.86 -16.91
C TRP A 29 -4.59 -7.19 -16.42
N LEU A 30 -3.91 -7.19 -15.27
CA LEU A 30 -3.24 -8.35 -14.67
C LEU A 30 -4.23 -9.51 -14.45
N SER A 31 -5.47 -9.23 -14.01
CA SER A 31 -6.48 -10.25 -13.76
C SER A 31 -6.82 -11.10 -14.99
N LYS A 32 -6.61 -10.56 -16.19
CA LYS A 32 -6.82 -11.28 -17.46
C LYS A 32 -5.52 -11.81 -18.04
N ALA A 33 -4.45 -11.05 -17.94
CA ALA A 33 -3.16 -11.37 -18.54
C ALA A 33 -2.51 -12.59 -17.88
N VAL A 34 -2.63 -12.76 -16.57
CA VAL A 34 -2.08 -13.92 -15.85
C VAL A 34 -2.66 -15.25 -16.35
N LEU A 35 -3.91 -15.25 -16.82
CA LEU A 35 -4.56 -16.47 -17.37
C LEU A 35 -3.98 -16.90 -18.71
N GLN A 36 -3.19 -16.04 -19.39
CA GLN A 36 -2.56 -16.35 -20.68
C GLN A 36 -1.20 -17.03 -20.52
N GLY A 37 -0.60 -17.02 -19.30
CA GLY A 37 0.61 -17.77 -18.96
C GLY A 37 1.92 -17.24 -19.56
N ASN A 38 1.97 -15.96 -19.99
CA ASN A 38 3.14 -15.36 -20.63
C ASN A 38 3.64 -14.09 -19.93
N ILE A 39 3.15 -13.82 -18.72
CA ILE A 39 3.54 -12.65 -17.94
C ILE A 39 4.59 -13.06 -16.91
N THR A 40 5.65 -12.28 -16.80
CA THR A 40 6.71 -12.44 -15.80
C THR A 40 6.73 -11.26 -14.84
N GLU A 41 7.48 -11.36 -13.75
CA GLU A 41 7.67 -10.26 -12.78
C GLU A 41 8.18 -8.98 -13.48
N ILE A 42 9.20 -9.11 -14.36
CA ILE A 42 9.74 -7.97 -15.11
C ILE A 42 8.67 -7.40 -16.04
N SER A 43 8.01 -8.23 -16.85
CA SER A 43 7.02 -7.72 -17.80
C SER A 43 5.77 -7.14 -17.10
N ALA A 44 5.45 -7.60 -15.90
CA ALA A 44 4.41 -7.00 -15.07
C ALA A 44 4.82 -5.62 -14.55
N ALA A 45 6.07 -5.46 -14.10
CA ALA A 45 6.61 -4.16 -13.68
C ALA A 45 6.64 -3.16 -14.84
N GLU A 46 7.13 -3.57 -16.02
CA GLU A 46 7.13 -2.76 -17.25
C GLU A 46 5.70 -2.33 -17.63
N LYS A 47 4.73 -3.23 -17.49
CA LYS A 47 3.34 -2.91 -17.81
C LYS A 47 2.71 -1.90 -16.85
N LEU A 48 3.05 -1.94 -15.57
CA LEU A 48 2.61 -0.92 -14.63
C LEU A 48 3.24 0.44 -14.96
N GLU A 49 4.52 0.45 -15.34
CA GLU A 49 5.20 1.67 -15.78
C GLU A 49 4.53 2.28 -17.02
N GLU A 50 4.18 1.46 -18.04
CA GLU A 50 3.41 1.92 -19.20
C GLU A 50 2.09 2.62 -18.81
N PHE A 51 1.38 2.10 -17.80
CA PHE A 51 0.16 2.77 -17.30
C PHE A 51 0.47 4.10 -16.62
N ARG A 52 1.56 4.21 -15.86
CA ARG A 52 2.02 5.46 -15.24
C ARG A 52 2.41 6.50 -16.27
N GLU A 53 3.12 6.10 -17.34
CA GLU A 53 3.53 6.97 -18.44
C GLU A 53 2.34 7.60 -19.18
N THR A 54 1.14 7.00 -19.12
CA THR A 54 -0.07 7.63 -19.67
C THR A 54 -0.59 8.78 -18.81
N GLY A 55 -0.10 8.91 -17.57
CA GLY A 55 -0.50 9.96 -16.64
C GLY A 55 0.18 11.29 -16.95
N GLU A 56 -0.56 12.39 -16.83
CA GLU A 56 0.02 13.73 -16.98
C GLU A 56 1.07 14.00 -15.89
N ASN A 57 2.19 14.63 -16.28
CA ASN A 57 3.27 15.07 -15.39
C ASN A 57 4.01 13.91 -14.69
N TYR A 58 3.92 12.69 -15.18
CA TYR A 58 4.75 11.59 -14.73
C TYR A 58 6.21 11.82 -15.13
N LEU A 59 7.14 11.62 -14.20
CA LEU A 59 8.57 11.89 -14.39
C LEU A 59 9.43 10.62 -14.34
N GLY A 60 8.89 9.51 -13.90
CA GLY A 60 9.57 8.23 -13.72
C GLY A 60 9.27 7.58 -12.38
N SER A 61 9.75 6.37 -12.17
CA SER A 61 9.60 5.62 -10.92
C SER A 61 10.27 6.36 -9.75
N SER A 62 9.65 6.37 -8.58
CA SER A 62 10.22 6.96 -7.35
C SER A 62 11.32 6.08 -6.74
N PHE A 63 11.31 4.79 -7.06
CA PHE A 63 12.34 3.78 -6.73
C PHE A 63 12.24 2.60 -7.70
N ALA A 64 13.23 1.69 -7.64
CA ALA A 64 13.22 0.47 -8.45
C ALA A 64 12.03 -0.42 -8.04
N PRO A 65 11.15 -0.83 -8.98
CA PRO A 65 9.95 -1.59 -8.66
C PRO A 65 10.28 -2.95 -8.06
N ILE A 66 9.53 -3.35 -7.03
CA ILE A 66 9.50 -4.70 -6.49
C ILE A 66 8.25 -5.38 -7.05
N MET A 67 8.43 -6.39 -7.87
CA MET A 67 7.34 -7.21 -8.40
C MET A 67 7.73 -8.66 -8.11
N ALA A 68 7.17 -9.23 -7.03
CA ALA A 68 7.66 -10.46 -6.42
C ALA A 68 6.56 -11.51 -6.32
N TYR A 69 6.65 -12.56 -7.12
CA TYR A 69 5.68 -13.64 -7.17
C TYR A 69 6.08 -14.81 -6.26
N GLY A 70 5.10 -15.37 -5.55
CA GLY A 70 5.30 -16.57 -4.73
C GLY A 70 6.43 -16.38 -3.70
N GLU A 71 7.43 -17.27 -3.74
CA GLU A 71 8.56 -17.26 -2.79
C GLU A 71 9.43 -16.00 -2.86
N HIS A 72 9.51 -15.34 -4.01
CA HIS A 72 10.22 -14.07 -4.15
C HIS A 72 9.62 -12.96 -3.28
N GLY A 73 8.31 -13.01 -3.01
CA GLY A 73 7.64 -12.10 -2.10
C GLY A 73 8.16 -12.17 -0.65
N ALA A 74 8.84 -13.26 -0.26
CA ALA A 74 9.48 -13.38 1.04
C ALA A 74 10.78 -12.55 1.18
N ILE A 75 11.32 -12.06 0.07
CA ILE A 75 12.53 -11.22 0.04
C ILE A 75 12.08 -9.76 0.03
N VAL A 76 12.25 -9.07 1.17
CA VAL A 76 11.69 -7.72 1.42
C VAL A 76 12.03 -6.70 0.32
N HIS A 77 13.28 -6.72 -0.16
CA HIS A 77 13.78 -5.86 -1.23
C HIS A 77 14.15 -6.69 -2.47
N TYR A 78 13.23 -7.55 -2.91
CA TYR A 78 13.43 -8.35 -4.11
C TYR A 78 13.56 -7.44 -5.34
N CYS A 79 14.49 -7.80 -6.21
CA CYS A 79 14.65 -7.16 -7.51
C CYS A 79 14.79 -8.28 -8.56
N ALA A 80 13.80 -8.42 -9.43
CA ALA A 80 13.85 -9.39 -10.51
C ALA A 80 14.97 -9.04 -11.50
N ASP A 81 15.72 -10.04 -11.90
CA ASP A 81 16.69 -9.97 -13.00
C ASP A 81 16.45 -11.11 -14.00
N GLU A 82 17.23 -11.17 -15.08
CA GLU A 82 17.08 -12.21 -16.12
C GLU A 82 17.19 -13.64 -15.58
N ALA A 83 17.92 -13.86 -14.47
CA ALA A 83 18.15 -15.18 -13.89
C ALA A 83 17.03 -15.58 -12.91
N THR A 84 16.40 -14.62 -12.23
CA THR A 84 15.41 -14.86 -11.19
C THR A 84 13.97 -14.60 -11.63
N ASN A 85 13.77 -13.92 -12.78
CA ASN A 85 12.47 -13.49 -13.30
C ASN A 85 11.47 -14.66 -13.45
N ALA A 86 10.50 -14.74 -12.55
CA ALA A 86 9.50 -15.80 -12.55
C ALA A 86 8.29 -15.49 -13.44
N PHE A 87 7.70 -16.54 -14.03
CA PHE A 87 6.39 -16.44 -14.67
C PHE A 87 5.30 -16.35 -13.60
N LEU A 88 4.34 -15.45 -13.82
CA LEU A 88 3.16 -15.33 -12.98
C LEU A 88 2.15 -16.43 -13.36
N GLU A 89 1.73 -17.20 -12.36
CA GLU A 89 0.74 -18.26 -12.51
C GLU A 89 -0.62 -17.81 -11.96
N PRO A 90 -1.77 -18.37 -12.43
CA PRO A 90 -3.10 -18.00 -11.95
C PRO A 90 -3.41 -18.64 -10.57
N HIS A 91 -2.51 -18.50 -9.62
CA HIS A 91 -2.64 -18.90 -8.22
C HIS A 91 -1.66 -18.11 -7.34
N GLY A 92 -1.87 -18.12 -6.03
CA GLY A 92 -0.96 -17.50 -5.07
C GLY A 92 -1.00 -15.98 -5.08
N LEU A 93 0.09 -15.39 -4.61
CA LEU A 93 0.23 -13.96 -4.33
C LEU A 93 1.33 -13.32 -5.17
N LEU A 94 1.07 -12.09 -5.65
CA LEU A 94 2.05 -11.19 -6.23
C LEU A 94 2.17 -9.96 -5.34
N LEU A 95 3.31 -9.78 -4.69
CA LEU A 95 3.65 -8.56 -3.98
C LEU A 95 4.19 -7.55 -4.98
N SER A 96 3.49 -6.42 -5.11
CA SER A 96 3.85 -5.30 -5.98
C SER A 96 4.07 -4.06 -5.14
N ASP A 97 5.33 -3.64 -5.02
CA ASP A 97 5.75 -2.45 -4.29
C ASP A 97 6.44 -1.49 -5.26
N THR A 98 5.79 -0.37 -5.51
CA THR A 98 6.13 0.54 -6.60
C THR A 98 5.67 1.95 -6.30
N GLY A 99 6.32 2.93 -6.91
CA GLY A 99 5.90 4.32 -6.79
C GLY A 99 6.32 5.15 -7.99
N GLY A 100 5.80 6.36 -8.06
CA GLY A 100 6.10 7.31 -9.12
C GLY A 100 6.43 8.71 -8.63
N HIS A 101 7.28 9.38 -9.36
CA HIS A 101 7.44 10.83 -9.30
C HIS A 101 6.51 11.49 -10.30
N TYR A 102 5.71 12.42 -9.80
CA TYR A 102 4.88 13.34 -10.59
C TYR A 102 5.29 14.77 -10.26
N LEU A 103 5.05 15.75 -11.11
CA LEU A 103 5.27 17.16 -10.75
C LEU A 103 4.47 17.56 -9.49
N GLU A 104 3.42 16.80 -9.18
CA GLU A 104 2.56 16.99 -8.02
C GLU A 104 3.04 16.28 -6.77
N GLY A 105 4.07 15.41 -6.83
CA GLY A 105 4.58 14.74 -5.64
C GLY A 105 5.23 13.38 -5.89
N THR A 106 5.44 12.65 -4.79
CA THR A 106 6.07 11.33 -4.77
C THR A 106 5.10 10.31 -4.21
N THR A 107 4.88 9.20 -4.92
CA THR A 107 4.03 8.09 -4.45
C THR A 107 4.87 6.88 -4.06
N ASP A 108 4.29 6.07 -3.17
CA ASP A 108 4.80 4.80 -2.68
C ASP A 108 3.60 3.91 -2.35
N ILE A 109 3.49 2.77 -3.02
CA ILE A 109 2.30 1.91 -2.92
C ILE A 109 2.71 0.45 -2.97
N THR A 110 2.44 -0.30 -1.91
CA THR A 110 2.45 -1.76 -1.97
C THR A 110 1.04 -2.33 -1.96
N ARG A 111 0.77 -3.22 -2.90
CA ARG A 111 -0.37 -4.14 -2.86
C ARG A 111 0.11 -5.56 -3.08
N THR A 112 -0.40 -6.48 -2.28
CA THR A 112 -0.26 -7.90 -2.54
C THR A 112 -1.50 -8.35 -3.30
N PHE A 113 -1.34 -8.64 -4.58
CA PHE A 113 -2.43 -9.06 -5.47
C PHE A 113 -2.67 -10.56 -5.40
N VAL A 114 -3.94 -10.95 -5.38
CA VAL A 114 -4.37 -12.36 -5.45
C VAL A 114 -4.48 -12.75 -6.93
N LEU A 115 -3.64 -13.69 -7.36
CA LEU A 115 -3.65 -14.16 -8.75
C LEU A 115 -4.60 -15.34 -9.00
N GLY A 116 -5.13 -15.95 -7.93
CA GLY A 116 -6.06 -17.08 -8.00
C GLY A 116 -6.23 -17.77 -6.65
N ALA A 117 -6.28 -19.10 -6.64
CA ALA A 117 -6.47 -19.85 -5.41
C ALA A 117 -5.36 -19.61 -4.39
N LEU A 118 -5.74 -19.39 -3.14
CA LEU A 118 -4.85 -19.19 -2.01
C LEU A 118 -4.96 -20.33 -1.00
N THR A 119 -3.84 -20.65 -0.35
CA THR A 119 -3.80 -21.49 0.84
C THR A 119 -4.38 -20.76 2.05
N ASN A 120 -4.74 -21.51 3.10
CA ASN A 120 -5.19 -20.90 4.36
C ASN A 120 -4.08 -20.08 5.04
N GLU A 121 -2.81 -20.44 4.84
CA GLU A 121 -1.66 -19.70 5.38
C GLU A 121 -1.53 -18.32 4.71
N GLU A 122 -1.63 -18.26 3.38
CA GLU A 122 -1.62 -17.02 2.62
C GLU A 122 -2.78 -16.10 2.98
N LYS A 123 -4.02 -16.61 3.01
CA LYS A 123 -5.20 -15.83 3.42
C LYS A 123 -5.08 -15.28 4.85
N ARG A 124 -4.56 -16.10 5.77
CA ARG A 124 -4.33 -15.66 7.14
C ARG A 124 -3.31 -14.52 7.19
N ALA A 125 -2.16 -14.68 6.53
CA ALA A 125 -1.12 -13.67 6.49
C ALA A 125 -1.62 -12.37 5.83
N PHE A 126 -2.24 -12.47 4.65
CA PHE A 126 -2.85 -11.35 3.94
C PHE A 126 -3.79 -10.55 4.87
N THR A 127 -4.68 -11.26 5.55
CA THR A 127 -5.69 -10.61 6.40
C THR A 127 -5.09 -9.98 7.66
N LEU A 128 -4.09 -10.62 8.29
CA LEU A 128 -3.47 -10.08 9.49
C LEU A 128 -2.60 -8.84 9.19
N VAL A 129 -1.90 -8.82 8.04
CA VAL A 129 -1.18 -7.64 7.57
C VAL A 129 -2.17 -6.51 7.26
N LEU A 130 -3.26 -6.80 6.56
CA LEU A 130 -4.34 -5.84 6.30
C LEU A 130 -4.93 -5.29 7.60
N ALA A 131 -5.18 -6.14 8.61
CA ALA A 131 -5.69 -5.71 9.90
C ALA A 131 -4.73 -4.73 10.60
N GLY A 132 -3.42 -4.97 10.52
CA GLY A 132 -2.38 -4.06 11.03
C GLY A 132 -2.41 -2.71 10.32
N HIS A 133 -2.47 -2.71 9.00
CA HIS A 133 -2.59 -1.52 8.17
C HIS A 133 -3.86 -0.70 8.53
N LEU A 134 -5.01 -1.35 8.63
CA LEU A 134 -6.26 -0.69 9.00
C LEU A 134 -6.23 -0.10 10.42
N ASN A 135 -5.57 -0.76 11.37
CA ASN A 135 -5.42 -0.24 12.73
C ASN A 135 -4.58 1.03 12.77
N LEU A 136 -3.48 1.09 12.02
CA LEU A 136 -2.63 2.27 11.97
C LEU A 136 -3.33 3.43 11.24
N LEU A 137 -4.03 3.14 10.14
CA LEU A 137 -4.86 4.13 9.44
C LEU A 137 -5.92 4.75 10.35
N ASP A 138 -6.55 3.96 11.25
CA ASP A 138 -7.60 4.42 12.20
C ASP A 138 -7.01 5.07 13.47
N ALA A 139 -5.68 5.19 13.57
CA ALA A 139 -5.04 5.70 14.79
C ALA A 139 -5.38 7.18 15.03
N CYS A 140 -5.77 7.47 16.28
CA CYS A 140 -5.92 8.83 16.82
C CYS A 140 -5.03 8.94 18.07
N PHE A 141 -4.16 9.95 18.11
CA PHE A 141 -3.10 10.04 19.12
C PHE A 141 -2.80 11.50 19.52
N PRO A 142 -2.30 11.76 20.75
CA PRO A 142 -1.95 13.10 21.19
C PRO A 142 -0.83 13.73 20.34
N GLU A 143 -0.85 15.05 20.18
CA GLU A 143 0.28 15.81 19.64
C GLU A 143 1.55 15.52 20.44
N GLY A 144 2.70 15.44 19.76
CA GLY A 144 4.00 15.11 20.37
C GLY A 144 4.31 13.60 20.45
N VAL A 145 3.39 12.73 20.04
CA VAL A 145 3.65 11.28 19.94
C VAL A 145 4.58 11.01 18.78
N CYS A 146 5.56 10.14 19.03
CA CYS A 146 6.51 9.63 18.04
C CYS A 146 6.06 8.27 17.47
N GLY A 147 6.59 7.93 16.30
CA GLY A 147 6.15 6.73 15.58
C GLY A 147 6.39 5.40 16.28
N HIS A 148 7.40 5.30 17.18
CA HIS A 148 7.61 4.06 17.94
C HIS A 148 6.41 3.68 18.80
N THR A 149 5.64 4.66 19.27
CA THR A 149 4.40 4.42 20.05
C THR A 149 3.29 3.88 19.13
N LEU A 150 3.27 4.30 17.86
CA LEU A 150 2.25 3.91 16.89
C LEU A 150 2.54 2.55 16.24
N ASP A 151 3.79 2.12 16.17
CA ASP A 151 4.23 0.88 15.53
C ASP A 151 3.47 -0.36 16.04
N TYR A 152 3.16 -0.40 17.33
CA TYR A 152 2.40 -1.49 17.93
C TYR A 152 1.01 -1.68 17.30
N THR A 153 0.35 -0.61 16.87
CA THR A 153 -1.01 -0.71 16.28
C THR A 153 -1.03 -1.58 15.03
N ALA A 154 0.02 -1.47 14.20
CA ALA A 154 0.18 -2.28 12.99
C ALA A 154 0.65 -3.72 13.30
N ARG A 155 1.45 -3.92 14.37
CA ARG A 155 1.98 -5.25 14.71
C ARG A 155 1.04 -6.09 15.54
N GLU A 156 0.16 -5.47 16.29
CA GLU A 156 -0.70 -6.15 17.26
C GLU A 156 -1.49 -7.33 16.68
N PRO A 157 -2.13 -7.22 15.49
CA PRO A 157 -2.82 -8.37 14.89
C PRO A 157 -1.89 -9.53 14.54
N LEU A 158 -0.68 -9.24 14.09
CA LEU A 158 0.33 -10.24 13.77
C LEU A 158 0.85 -10.93 15.05
N TRP A 159 1.23 -10.15 16.07
CA TRP A 159 1.75 -10.66 17.33
C TRP A 159 0.78 -11.57 18.08
N LYS A 160 -0.52 -11.25 18.06
CA LYS A 160 -1.56 -12.13 18.61
C LYS A 160 -1.58 -13.52 17.97
N HIS A 161 -1.00 -13.65 16.78
CA HIS A 161 -0.92 -14.89 16.03
C HIS A 161 0.49 -15.46 15.93
N GLY A 162 1.47 -14.90 16.67
CA GLY A 162 2.86 -15.33 16.70
C GLY A 162 3.63 -14.99 15.42
N LEU A 163 3.17 -14.00 14.66
CA LEU A 163 3.79 -13.48 13.43
C LEU A 163 4.41 -12.10 13.70
N ASP A 164 5.44 -11.74 12.93
CA ASP A 164 6.09 -10.42 12.98
C ASP A 164 6.78 -10.12 11.65
N PHE A 165 7.29 -8.90 11.50
CA PHE A 165 8.17 -8.46 10.41
C PHE A 165 9.33 -7.63 10.96
N ASN A 166 10.45 -7.59 10.21
CA ASN A 166 11.72 -7.05 10.73
C ASN A 166 12.05 -5.63 10.25
N HIS A 167 11.31 -5.08 9.26
CA HIS A 167 11.49 -3.71 8.80
C HIS A 167 10.66 -2.70 9.62
N GLY A 168 10.83 -1.41 9.35
CA GLY A 168 9.96 -0.36 9.91
C GLY A 168 8.54 -0.48 9.40
N THR A 169 7.58 -0.01 10.17
CA THR A 169 6.17 0.03 9.75
C THR A 169 5.88 1.21 8.85
N GLY A 170 6.73 2.25 8.90
CA GLY A 170 6.57 3.42 8.04
C GLY A 170 7.75 4.38 8.12
N HIS A 171 7.86 5.20 7.09
CA HIS A 171 8.88 6.24 6.92
C HIS A 171 8.25 7.53 6.41
N GLY A 172 8.93 8.65 6.59
CA GLY A 172 8.56 9.91 5.96
C GLY A 172 8.79 9.88 4.44
N VAL A 173 8.05 10.70 3.72
CA VAL A 173 8.12 10.83 2.26
C VAL A 173 8.34 12.29 1.87
N GLY A 174 9.23 12.53 0.92
CA GLY A 174 9.51 13.87 0.38
C GLY A 174 8.51 14.29 -0.69
N PHE A 175 8.23 15.60 -0.78
CA PHE A 175 7.45 16.16 -1.87
C PHE A 175 8.33 16.32 -3.12
N LEU A 176 8.08 15.54 -4.16
CA LEU A 176 8.90 15.48 -5.39
C LEU A 176 10.40 15.28 -5.06
N LEU A 177 10.67 14.56 -3.99
CA LEU A 177 11.98 14.25 -3.45
C LEU A 177 12.03 12.75 -3.10
N ASN A 178 12.95 12.36 -2.20
CA ASN A 178 13.16 10.96 -1.87
C ASN A 178 11.89 10.28 -1.31
N VAL A 179 11.62 9.08 -1.76
CA VAL A 179 10.57 8.23 -1.20
C VAL A 179 10.80 7.98 0.28
N HIS A 180 12.04 7.71 0.71
CA HIS A 180 12.43 7.66 2.10
C HIS A 180 13.01 8.99 2.56
N GLU A 181 12.24 9.81 3.26
CA GLU A 181 12.66 11.13 3.73
C GLU A 181 12.16 11.40 5.17
N GLY A 182 13.13 11.45 6.11
CA GLY A 182 12.84 11.76 7.52
C GLY A 182 12.40 13.21 7.77
N PRO A 183 12.24 13.60 9.06
CA PRO A 183 12.76 12.93 10.26
C PRO A 183 11.84 11.86 10.89
N GLN A 184 10.53 11.89 10.61
CA GLN A 184 9.57 10.96 11.22
C GLN A 184 9.68 9.56 10.60
N ARG A 185 9.37 8.56 11.40
CA ARG A 185 9.22 7.16 11.00
C ARG A 185 8.30 6.43 11.97
N ILE A 186 7.74 5.31 11.56
CA ILE A 186 7.01 4.39 12.43
C ILE A 186 7.82 3.09 12.53
N SER A 187 8.36 2.82 13.72
CA SER A 187 9.23 1.65 13.95
C SER A 187 9.28 1.32 15.43
N ARG A 188 9.40 0.05 15.79
CA ARG A 188 9.61 -0.38 17.19
C ARG A 188 10.91 0.13 17.81
N ARG A 189 11.83 0.68 17.02
CA ARG A 189 13.08 1.26 17.50
C ARG A 189 12.88 2.76 17.73
N ALA A 190 13.08 3.20 18.98
CA ALA A 190 12.95 4.61 19.39
C ALA A 190 14.23 5.44 19.14
N VAL A 191 15.08 5.06 18.16
CA VAL A 191 16.32 5.80 17.84
C VAL A 191 15.99 6.87 16.82
N ASP A 192 16.41 8.13 17.08
CA ASP A 192 16.19 9.31 16.21
C ASP A 192 14.71 9.51 15.82
N ASP A 193 13.82 9.29 16.76
CA ASP A 193 12.37 9.33 16.55
C ASP A 193 11.84 10.75 16.75
N ALA A 194 11.28 11.32 15.68
CA ALA A 194 10.69 12.66 15.70
C ALA A 194 9.17 12.58 15.93
N PRO A 195 8.58 13.52 16.70
CA PRO A 195 7.13 13.55 16.88
C PRO A 195 6.42 13.88 15.57
N PHE A 196 5.20 13.36 15.42
CA PHE A 196 4.33 13.70 14.31
C PHE A 196 3.74 15.10 14.45
N TYR A 197 3.63 15.78 13.32
CA TYR A 197 2.95 17.07 13.18
C TYR A 197 1.95 17.00 12.02
N ALA A 198 0.86 17.74 12.11
CA ALA A 198 -0.08 17.91 11.00
C ALA A 198 0.65 18.43 9.75
N GLY A 199 0.39 17.84 8.59
CA GLY A 199 1.09 18.08 7.33
C GLY A 199 2.26 17.14 7.04
N MET A 200 2.64 16.26 7.96
CA MET A 200 3.62 15.19 7.68
C MET A 200 2.97 14.05 6.90
N ILE A 201 3.72 13.47 5.97
CA ILE A 201 3.33 12.27 5.21
C ILE A 201 4.21 11.11 5.67
N THR A 202 3.60 9.95 5.90
CA THR A 202 4.29 8.72 6.30
C THR A 202 3.72 7.53 5.55
N SER A 203 4.56 6.52 5.26
CA SER A 203 4.05 5.21 4.86
C SER A 203 3.42 4.46 6.03
N ASP A 204 2.55 3.52 5.71
CA ASP A 204 1.94 2.52 6.59
C ASP A 204 2.04 1.19 5.84
N GLU A 205 3.12 0.43 6.10
CA GLU A 205 3.58 -0.70 5.29
C GLU A 205 3.87 -1.98 6.12
N PRO A 206 2.98 -2.43 7.00
CA PRO A 206 3.17 -3.71 7.67
C PRO A 206 3.31 -4.86 6.67
N GLY A 207 4.05 -5.89 7.06
CA GLY A 207 4.27 -7.06 6.21
C GLY A 207 4.35 -8.36 6.98
N PHE A 208 4.42 -9.46 6.25
CA PHE A 208 4.77 -10.79 6.75
C PHE A 208 5.47 -11.57 5.63
N TYR A 209 6.55 -12.25 5.97
CA TYR A 209 7.43 -12.91 5.01
C TYR A 209 7.70 -14.34 5.46
N ALA A 210 7.13 -15.30 4.74
CA ALA A 210 7.32 -16.74 4.95
C ALA A 210 8.46 -17.22 4.03
N ASP A 211 9.65 -17.38 4.60
CA ASP A 211 10.87 -17.74 3.86
C ASP A 211 10.65 -18.96 2.95
N GLY A 212 11.04 -18.84 1.68
CA GLY A 212 10.87 -19.87 0.65
C GLY A 212 9.42 -20.18 0.28
N LYS A 213 8.43 -19.34 0.64
CA LYS A 213 7.02 -19.57 0.35
C LYS A 213 6.34 -18.38 -0.30
N PHE A 214 6.16 -17.27 0.44
CA PHE A 214 5.46 -16.08 -0.01
C PHE A 214 5.73 -14.88 0.91
N GLY A 215 5.42 -13.67 0.42
CA GLY A 215 5.39 -12.46 1.22
C GLY A 215 4.08 -11.71 1.05
N VAL A 216 3.71 -10.94 2.06
CA VAL A 216 2.60 -9.99 2.06
C VAL A 216 3.10 -8.66 2.60
N ARG A 217 2.86 -7.57 1.88
CA ARG A 217 2.95 -6.19 2.34
C ARG A 217 1.75 -5.42 1.80
N HIS A 218 1.14 -4.62 2.65
CA HIS A 218 0.11 -3.66 2.25
C HIS A 218 0.57 -2.28 2.68
N GLU A 219 0.62 -1.36 1.75
CA GLU A 219 1.12 -0.03 1.98
C GLU A 219 0.24 1.05 1.41
N SER A 220 0.05 2.08 2.20
CA SER A 220 -0.52 3.34 1.76
C SER A 220 0.24 4.50 2.38
N LEU A 221 0.39 5.60 1.66
CA LEU A 221 0.85 6.84 2.26
C LEU A 221 -0.30 7.50 3.01
N LEU A 222 0.01 7.98 4.21
CA LEU A 222 -0.90 8.62 5.13
C LEU A 222 -0.48 10.07 5.38
N LEU A 223 -1.44 10.99 5.33
CA LEU A 223 -1.28 12.37 5.74
C LEU A 223 -1.67 12.50 7.22
N CYS A 224 -0.76 12.99 8.06
CA CYS A 224 -1.06 13.36 9.43
C CYS A 224 -1.85 14.67 9.46
N VAL A 225 -3.00 14.68 10.09
CA VAL A 225 -3.88 15.86 10.21
C VAL A 225 -4.34 16.04 11.66
N LYS A 226 -4.86 17.23 11.97
CA LYS A 226 -5.52 17.47 13.27
C LYS A 226 -6.81 16.64 13.35
N SER A 227 -7.03 16.04 14.50
CA SER A 227 -8.29 15.37 14.84
C SER A 227 -9.36 16.39 15.24
N GLU A 228 -10.61 15.95 15.28
CA GLU A 228 -11.73 16.70 15.85
C GLU A 228 -11.59 16.85 17.38
N ILE A 229 -10.73 16.05 18.02
CA ILE A 229 -10.40 16.13 19.44
C ILE A 229 -9.22 17.11 19.58
N GLU A 230 -9.41 18.16 20.38
CA GLU A 230 -8.37 19.17 20.63
C GLU A 230 -7.10 18.53 21.21
N GLY A 231 -5.93 18.89 20.65
CA GLY A 231 -4.64 18.34 21.05
C GLY A 231 -4.34 16.93 20.52
N PHE A 232 -5.17 16.42 19.59
CA PHE A 232 -4.96 15.11 18.95
C PHE A 232 -4.73 15.21 17.44
N LEU A 233 -4.01 14.22 16.93
CA LEU A 233 -3.74 13.99 15.53
C LEU A 233 -4.39 12.67 15.10
N ARG A 234 -4.63 12.53 13.79
CA ARG A 234 -5.06 11.30 13.13
C ARG A 234 -4.46 11.20 11.73
N PHE A 235 -4.67 10.09 11.09
CA PHE A 235 -4.24 9.89 9.71
C PHE A 235 -5.41 9.96 8.72
N GLU A 236 -5.11 10.48 7.52
CA GLU A 236 -5.97 10.41 6.34
C GLU A 236 -5.20 9.67 5.22
N PRO A 237 -5.80 8.70 4.51
CA PRO A 237 -5.12 8.04 3.40
C PRO A 237 -4.92 9.01 2.24
N LEU A 238 -3.73 8.99 1.65
CA LEU A 238 -3.42 9.61 0.36
C LEU A 238 -3.58 8.59 -0.77
N THR A 239 -3.15 7.35 -0.53
CA THR A 239 -3.22 6.25 -1.50
C THR A 239 -4.64 5.69 -1.59
N PHE A 240 -5.16 5.60 -2.81
CA PHE A 240 -6.44 4.98 -3.11
C PHE A 240 -6.24 3.88 -4.17
N VAL A 241 -5.93 2.68 -3.73
CA VAL A 241 -5.85 1.46 -4.55
C VAL A 241 -6.58 0.36 -3.79
N PRO A 242 -7.58 -0.31 -4.37
CA PRO A 242 -8.33 -1.35 -3.65
C PRO A 242 -7.44 -2.49 -3.16
N PHE A 243 -7.77 -3.05 -2.01
CA PHE A 243 -7.24 -4.33 -1.56
C PHE A 243 -8.05 -5.47 -2.19
N ASP A 244 -7.39 -6.57 -2.53
CA ASP A 244 -8.04 -7.73 -3.10
C ASP A 244 -8.90 -8.46 -2.06
N ARG A 245 -10.22 -8.47 -2.26
CA ARG A 245 -11.21 -9.10 -1.36
C ARG A 245 -11.00 -10.61 -1.21
N ASP A 246 -10.52 -11.26 -2.27
CA ASP A 246 -10.31 -12.72 -2.31
C ASP A 246 -9.19 -13.18 -1.37
N GLY A 247 -8.30 -12.25 -0.97
CA GLY A 247 -7.28 -12.48 0.05
C GLY A 247 -7.81 -12.42 1.48
N VAL A 248 -9.01 -11.88 1.71
CA VAL A 248 -9.54 -11.62 3.05
C VAL A 248 -10.29 -12.84 3.61
N ASP A 249 -9.89 -13.25 4.82
CA ASP A 249 -10.64 -14.21 5.65
C ASP A 249 -11.20 -13.44 6.87
N LYS A 250 -12.48 -13.12 6.82
CA LYS A 250 -13.18 -12.28 7.83
C LYS A 250 -13.05 -12.77 9.27
N LYS A 251 -12.76 -14.05 9.50
CA LYS A 251 -12.58 -14.58 10.86
C LYS A 251 -11.38 -13.98 11.61
N TYR A 252 -10.44 -13.36 10.88
CA TYR A 252 -9.26 -12.68 11.45
C TYR A 252 -9.47 -11.16 11.60
N LEU A 253 -10.63 -10.62 11.21
CA LEU A 253 -10.96 -9.21 11.33
C LEU A 253 -11.96 -8.97 12.46
N THR A 254 -11.81 -7.88 13.17
CA THR A 254 -12.83 -7.32 14.07
C THR A 254 -13.92 -6.62 13.26
N ALA A 255 -15.08 -6.39 13.87
CA ALA A 255 -16.17 -5.61 13.26
C ALA A 255 -15.68 -4.22 12.80
N ARG A 256 -14.86 -3.53 13.62
CA ARG A 256 -14.28 -2.23 13.27
C ARG A 256 -13.37 -2.30 12.03
N GLN A 257 -12.53 -3.32 11.93
CA GLN A 257 -11.66 -3.50 10.76
C GLN A 257 -12.46 -3.79 9.48
N ILE A 258 -13.58 -4.52 9.58
CA ILE A 258 -14.50 -4.74 8.44
C ILE A 258 -15.14 -3.41 8.00
N GLU A 259 -15.58 -2.58 8.95
CA GLU A 259 -16.11 -1.25 8.65
C GLU A 259 -15.08 -0.37 7.95
N LEU A 260 -13.84 -0.34 8.46
CA LEU A 260 -12.72 0.42 7.89
C LEU A 260 -12.37 -0.07 6.48
N PHE A 261 -12.27 -1.38 6.29
CA PHE A 261 -12.04 -1.98 4.99
C PHE A 261 -13.11 -1.55 3.98
N ASN A 262 -14.38 -1.73 4.33
CA ASN A 262 -15.49 -1.37 3.45
C ASN A 262 -15.54 0.15 3.16
N ALA A 263 -15.21 0.99 4.14
CA ALA A 263 -15.13 2.44 3.96
C ALA A 263 -13.96 2.82 3.02
N TYR A 264 -12.79 2.18 3.17
CA TYR A 264 -11.64 2.40 2.30
C TYR A 264 -11.92 1.96 0.86
N GLN A 265 -12.51 0.77 0.65
CA GLN A 265 -12.89 0.27 -0.68
C GLN A 265 -13.87 1.23 -1.36
N ARG A 266 -14.86 1.75 -0.64
CA ARG A 266 -15.79 2.75 -1.15
C ARG A 266 -15.07 4.05 -1.55
N ALA A 267 -14.14 4.52 -0.70
CA ALA A 267 -13.35 5.71 -1.00
C ALA A 267 -12.48 5.52 -2.27
N CYS A 268 -11.92 4.33 -2.49
CA CYS A 268 -11.22 4.00 -3.74
C CYS A 268 -12.16 4.16 -4.95
N PHE A 269 -13.38 3.61 -4.88
CA PHE A 269 -14.35 3.77 -5.96
C PHE A 269 -14.70 5.24 -6.20
N GLU A 270 -15.05 5.98 -5.16
CA GLU A 270 -15.45 7.40 -5.27
C GLU A 270 -14.34 8.29 -5.82
N LYS A 271 -13.09 8.06 -5.39
CA LYS A 271 -11.94 8.88 -5.79
C LYS A 271 -11.44 8.58 -7.20
N LEU A 272 -11.47 7.32 -7.63
CA LEU A 272 -10.85 6.89 -8.88
C LEU A 272 -11.85 6.83 -10.06
N SER A 273 -13.12 6.52 -9.80
CA SER A 273 -14.13 6.36 -10.87
C SER A 273 -14.28 7.57 -11.80
N PRO A 274 -14.09 8.84 -11.39
CA PRO A 274 -14.16 9.98 -12.31
C PRO A 274 -13.11 9.97 -13.42
N PHE A 275 -12.00 9.23 -13.23
CA PHE A 275 -10.84 9.19 -14.14
C PHE A 275 -10.77 7.89 -14.97
N LEU A 276 -11.78 7.03 -14.87
CA LEU A 276 -11.84 5.71 -15.49
C LEU A 276 -12.90 5.67 -16.58
N ASP A 277 -12.69 4.81 -17.60
CA ASP A 277 -13.72 4.50 -18.58
C ASP A 277 -14.86 3.66 -17.97
N GLU A 278 -15.96 3.49 -18.71
CA GLU A 278 -17.14 2.77 -18.21
C GLU A 278 -16.86 1.29 -17.88
N GLY A 279 -15.97 0.63 -18.65
CA GLY A 279 -15.55 -0.75 -18.38
C GLY A 279 -14.62 -0.87 -17.17
N GLU A 280 -13.79 0.13 -16.94
CA GLU A 280 -12.93 0.26 -15.77
C GLU A 280 -13.74 0.57 -14.51
N LYS A 281 -14.70 1.50 -14.59
CA LYS A 281 -15.63 1.83 -13.49
C LYS A 281 -16.45 0.63 -13.05
N LYS A 282 -17.01 -0.09 -14.02
CA LYS A 282 -17.78 -1.30 -13.73
C LYS A 282 -16.93 -2.31 -12.97
N TRP A 283 -15.73 -2.60 -13.48
CA TRP A 283 -14.78 -3.52 -12.82
C TRP A 283 -14.39 -3.03 -11.42
N LEU A 284 -14.06 -1.74 -11.28
CA LEU A 284 -13.72 -1.16 -9.98
C LEU A 284 -14.89 -1.30 -9.00
N GLY A 285 -16.12 -1.04 -9.44
CA GLY A 285 -17.32 -1.25 -8.62
C GLY A 285 -17.46 -2.68 -8.11
N GLU A 286 -17.19 -3.67 -8.97
CA GLU A 286 -17.25 -5.10 -8.60
C GLU A 286 -16.19 -5.48 -7.55
N VAL A 287 -14.94 -5.00 -7.69
CA VAL A 287 -13.84 -5.35 -6.77
C VAL A 287 -13.87 -4.56 -5.46
N THR A 288 -14.60 -3.45 -5.40
CA THR A 288 -14.77 -2.62 -4.20
C THR A 288 -16.06 -2.86 -3.43
N GLU A 289 -16.86 -3.87 -3.81
CA GLU A 289 -18.03 -4.26 -3.03
C GLU A 289 -17.64 -4.64 -1.59
N PRO A 290 -18.50 -4.39 -0.60
CA PRO A 290 -18.27 -4.77 0.80
C PRO A 290 -18.04 -6.27 0.99
N ILE A 291 -17.24 -6.61 2.01
CA ILE A 291 -17.05 -8.00 2.47
C ILE A 291 -18.02 -8.36 3.58
#